data_71805b3c442bfb66608fd76c71edf07a
#
_entry.id   71805b3c442bfb66608fd76c71edf07a
#
_cell.length_a   1.000
_cell.length_b   1.000
_cell.length_c   1.000
_cell.angle_alpha   90.00
_cell.angle_beta   90.00
_cell.angle_gamma   90.00
#
_symmetry.space_group_name_H-M   'P 1'
#
loop_
_entity.id
_entity.type
_entity.pdbx_description
1 polymer ?
#
loop_
_entity_poly.entity_id
_entity_poly.type
_entity_poly.pdbx_seq_one_letter_code
_entity_poly.pdbx_strand_id
1 'polypeptide(L)'
;MKERILGGLNVALVSDAGTPGISDPGFLLARACAEAGIEVQTLPGPTACIPALVSSGLPCDRFAFEGFLPQKKGRQTHLQALSTETRTMIFYESPYRLVKTLEQFAEYFGPERQCSVAREISKMFEEHRRGTLQEVAAWFREHQPKGEIVIVVAGAEPEKLSKKKRYGRGEEETESA
;
A
#
# COMPACT_ATOMS: atom_id res chain seq x y z
N MET A 1 8.25 -16.57 25.78
CA MET A 1 9.56 -16.11 25.20
C MET A 1 10.14 -14.93 25.98
N LYS A 2 9.36 -13.86 26.22
CA LYS A 2 9.81 -12.65 26.97
C LYS A 2 10.54 -12.99 28.28
N GLU A 3 9.97 -13.83 29.15
CA GLU A 3 10.57 -14.22 30.42
C GLU A 3 11.97 -14.87 30.29
N ARG A 4 12.16 -15.64 29.21
CA ARG A 4 13.47 -16.26 28.94
C ARG A 4 14.52 -15.23 28.52
N ILE A 5 14.11 -14.19 27.79
CA ILE A 5 15.00 -13.09 27.39
C ILE A 5 15.36 -12.25 28.60
N LEU A 6 14.39 -11.95 29.48
CA LEU A 6 14.64 -11.28 30.76
C LEU A 6 15.61 -12.08 31.67
N GLY A 7 15.60 -13.40 31.55
CA GLY A 7 16.55 -14.29 32.20
C GLY A 7 17.93 -14.35 31.55
N GLY A 8 18.24 -13.49 30.57
CA GLY A 8 19.54 -13.37 29.90
C GLY A 8 19.69 -14.19 28.62
N LEU A 9 18.59 -14.74 28.05
CA LEU A 9 18.66 -15.46 26.78
C LEU A 9 18.70 -14.47 25.61
N ASN A 10 19.70 -14.59 24.73
CA ASN A 10 19.70 -13.92 23.43
C ASN A 10 18.85 -14.70 22.42
N VAL A 11 18.00 -13.97 21.69
CA VAL A 11 17.06 -14.57 20.72
C VAL A 11 17.21 -13.89 19.36
N ALA A 12 17.33 -14.67 18.30
CA ALA A 12 17.21 -14.19 16.93
C ALA A 12 15.82 -14.59 16.37
N LEU A 13 15.11 -13.59 15.80
CA LEU A 13 13.89 -13.82 15.04
C LEU A 13 14.25 -13.77 13.56
N VAL A 14 13.89 -14.81 12.83
CA VAL A 14 14.11 -14.92 11.39
C VAL A 14 12.80 -15.25 10.70
N SER A 15 12.65 -14.86 9.42
CA SER A 15 11.55 -15.23 8.52
C SER A 15 12.09 -15.99 7.32
N ASP A 16 11.22 -16.62 6.56
CA ASP A 16 11.60 -17.38 5.36
C ASP A 16 12.18 -16.49 4.27
N ALA A 17 11.68 -15.24 4.17
CA ALA A 17 12.20 -14.23 3.24
C ALA A 17 11.93 -12.81 3.75
N GLY A 18 12.90 -11.93 3.57
CA GLY A 18 12.77 -10.50 3.88
C GLY A 18 12.86 -10.16 5.37
N THR A 19 12.48 -8.94 5.69
CA THR A 19 12.53 -8.38 7.05
C THR A 19 11.39 -8.98 7.90
N PRO A 20 11.71 -9.63 9.05
CA PRO A 20 10.69 -10.17 9.96
C PRO A 20 9.70 -9.09 10.43
N GLY A 21 8.44 -9.46 10.66
CA GLY A 21 7.40 -8.56 11.14
C GLY A 21 6.67 -7.76 10.06
N ILE A 22 7.18 -7.72 8.83
CA ILE A 22 6.52 -7.05 7.69
C ILE A 22 5.68 -8.08 6.93
N SER A 23 4.40 -8.17 7.26
CA SER A 23 3.46 -9.22 6.84
C SER A 23 3.86 -10.64 7.25
N ASP A 24 4.77 -10.74 8.20
CA ASP A 24 5.30 -11.96 8.80
C ASP A 24 5.12 -11.94 10.32
N PRO A 25 5.22 -13.09 11.00
CA PRO A 25 5.24 -13.14 12.47
C PRO A 25 6.41 -12.34 13.05
N GLY A 26 6.20 -11.72 14.21
CA GLY A 26 7.29 -11.00 14.91
C GLY A 26 6.81 -9.80 15.71
N PHE A 27 5.80 -9.10 15.24
CA PHE A 27 5.29 -7.87 15.87
C PHE A 27 5.00 -8.03 17.37
N LEU A 28 4.31 -9.11 17.78
CA LEU A 28 3.94 -9.32 19.18
C LEU A 28 5.15 -9.52 20.08
N LEU A 29 6.19 -10.19 19.58
CA LEU A 29 7.42 -10.39 20.33
C LEU A 29 8.21 -9.07 20.44
N ALA A 30 8.38 -8.36 19.34
CA ALA A 30 9.05 -7.06 19.31
C ALA A 30 8.37 -6.07 20.26
N ARG A 31 7.03 -5.98 20.22
CA ARG A 31 6.23 -5.14 21.12
C ARG A 31 6.45 -5.53 22.59
N ALA A 32 6.33 -6.83 22.91
CA ALA A 32 6.49 -7.31 24.28
C ALA A 32 7.92 -7.07 24.83
N CYS A 33 8.94 -7.10 23.97
CA CYS A 33 10.29 -6.75 24.33
C CYS A 33 10.43 -5.24 24.60
N ALA A 34 9.94 -4.41 23.71
CA ALA A 34 9.96 -2.95 23.87
C ALA A 34 9.22 -2.49 25.15
N GLU A 35 8.04 -3.04 25.42
CA GLU A 35 7.27 -2.77 26.64
C GLU A 35 8.01 -3.20 27.94
N ALA A 36 8.89 -4.19 27.85
CA ALA A 36 9.70 -4.68 28.95
C ALA A 36 11.08 -4.02 29.06
N GLY A 37 11.38 -3.02 28.22
CA GLY A 37 12.71 -2.38 28.20
C GLY A 37 13.83 -3.28 27.66
N ILE A 38 13.48 -4.36 26.98
CA ILE A 38 14.47 -5.25 26.34
C ILE A 38 14.88 -4.63 25.00
N GLU A 39 16.19 -4.57 24.76
CA GLU A 39 16.72 -4.08 23.51
C GLU A 39 16.31 -4.97 22.33
N VAL A 40 15.80 -4.34 21.26
CA VAL A 40 15.44 -5.00 20.01
C VAL A 40 16.29 -4.41 18.89
N GLN A 41 17.22 -5.19 18.38
CA GLN A 41 18.06 -4.81 17.26
C GLN A 41 17.45 -5.35 15.96
N THR A 42 17.15 -4.46 15.01
CA THR A 42 16.66 -4.82 13.68
C THR A 42 17.77 -4.59 12.66
N LEU A 43 18.19 -5.65 12.00
CA LEU A 43 19.16 -5.55 10.92
C LEU A 43 18.45 -5.04 9.65
N PRO A 44 19.03 -4.06 8.92
CA PRO A 44 18.53 -3.67 7.61
C PRO A 44 18.50 -4.88 6.68
N GLY A 45 17.35 -5.10 6.05
CA GLY A 45 17.12 -6.26 5.19
C GLY A 45 16.15 -5.96 4.06
N PRO A 46 16.01 -6.88 3.10
CA PRO A 46 15.12 -6.71 1.95
C PRO A 46 13.65 -6.71 2.39
N THR A 47 12.86 -5.84 1.77
CA THR A 47 11.40 -5.86 1.83
C THR A 47 10.86 -5.58 0.44
N ALA A 48 9.98 -6.43 -0.09
CA ALA A 48 9.48 -6.30 -1.45
C ALA A 48 8.70 -5.01 -1.70
N CYS A 49 8.08 -4.43 -0.68
CA CYS A 49 7.27 -3.20 -0.81
C CYS A 49 8.08 -1.98 -1.27
N ILE A 50 9.31 -1.83 -0.81
CA ILE A 50 10.13 -0.65 -1.17
C ILE A 50 10.61 -0.70 -2.63
N PRO A 51 11.26 -1.76 -3.13
CA PRO A 51 11.61 -1.82 -4.55
C PRO A 51 10.38 -1.79 -5.47
N ALA A 52 9.24 -2.41 -5.09
CA ALA A 52 8.01 -2.29 -5.85
C ALA A 52 7.52 -0.84 -5.94
N LEU A 53 7.54 -0.09 -4.83
CA LEU A 53 7.17 1.32 -4.79
C LEU A 53 8.08 2.15 -5.70
N VAL A 54 9.39 2.03 -5.55
CA VAL A 54 10.36 2.79 -6.35
C VAL A 54 10.22 2.48 -7.83
N SER A 55 10.08 1.21 -8.20
CA SER A 55 9.93 0.80 -9.60
C SER A 55 8.54 1.08 -10.17
N SER A 56 7.54 1.42 -9.37
CA SER A 56 6.19 1.73 -9.85
C SER A 56 6.12 2.99 -10.71
N GLY A 57 6.99 3.98 -10.43
CA GLY A 57 6.92 5.31 -11.02
C GLY A 57 5.84 6.21 -10.40
N LEU A 58 5.18 5.76 -9.32
CA LEU A 58 4.21 6.54 -8.55
C LEU A 58 4.92 7.36 -7.46
N PRO A 59 4.30 8.43 -6.91
CA PRO A 59 4.87 9.20 -5.82
C PRO A 59 5.31 8.31 -4.65
N CYS A 60 6.55 8.44 -4.20
CA CYS A 60 7.14 7.58 -3.17
C CYS A 60 7.60 8.33 -1.91
N ASP A 61 7.39 9.65 -1.84
CA ASP A 61 7.70 10.50 -0.69
C ASP A 61 6.78 10.20 0.51
N ARG A 62 5.53 9.84 0.25
CA ARG A 62 4.53 9.47 1.26
C ARG A 62 3.70 8.30 0.74
N PHE A 63 3.67 7.21 1.48
CA PHE A 63 2.92 6.02 1.10
C PHE A 63 2.27 5.34 2.31
N ALA A 64 1.28 4.49 2.06
CA ALA A 64 0.65 3.62 3.04
C ALA A 64 0.94 2.16 2.67
N PHE A 65 1.48 1.40 3.62
CA PHE A 65 1.65 -0.04 3.47
C PHE A 65 0.46 -0.76 4.09
N GLU A 66 -0.37 -1.38 3.25
CA GLU A 66 -1.61 -2.05 3.63
C GLU A 66 -1.44 -3.57 3.79
N GLY A 67 -0.32 -4.11 3.26
CA GLY A 67 -0.05 -5.55 3.33
C GLY A 67 -1.11 -6.39 2.62
N PHE A 68 -1.48 -7.54 3.20
CA PHE A 68 -2.55 -8.39 2.67
C PHE A 68 -3.93 -7.90 3.13
N LEU A 69 -4.80 -7.63 2.17
CA LEU A 69 -6.20 -7.30 2.47
C LEU A 69 -6.96 -8.45 3.16
N PRO A 70 -7.92 -8.15 4.03
CA PRO A 70 -8.81 -9.16 4.58
C PRO A 70 -9.45 -10.00 3.47
N GLN A 71 -9.51 -11.33 3.65
CA GLN A 71 -10.04 -12.21 2.60
C GLN A 71 -11.57 -12.17 2.48
N LYS A 72 -12.27 -11.98 3.59
CA LYS A 72 -13.74 -12.01 3.66
C LYS A 72 -14.29 -10.84 4.50
N LYS A 73 -14.47 -11.05 5.82
CA LYS A 73 -15.06 -10.07 6.72
C LYS A 73 -14.20 -8.79 6.79
N GLY A 74 -14.82 -7.65 6.63
CA GLY A 74 -14.15 -6.34 6.70
C GLY A 74 -13.47 -5.87 5.41
N ARG A 75 -13.37 -6.71 4.36
CA ARG A 75 -12.69 -6.33 3.10
C ARG A 75 -13.35 -5.14 2.41
N GLN A 76 -14.68 -5.16 2.24
CA GLN A 76 -15.40 -4.06 1.59
C GLN A 76 -15.28 -2.76 2.38
N THR A 77 -15.47 -2.80 3.69
CA THR A 77 -15.32 -1.63 4.57
C THR A 77 -13.90 -1.06 4.48
N HIS A 78 -12.89 -1.93 4.42
CA HIS A 78 -11.49 -1.51 4.28
C HIS A 78 -11.25 -0.84 2.91
N LEU A 79 -11.70 -1.45 1.82
CA LEU A 79 -11.61 -0.85 0.48
C LEU A 79 -12.34 0.50 0.39
N GLN A 80 -13.53 0.60 0.98
CA GLN A 80 -14.27 1.86 1.04
C GLN A 80 -13.49 2.95 1.79
N ALA A 81 -12.85 2.61 2.91
CA ALA A 81 -12.03 3.55 3.66
C ALA A 81 -10.81 4.02 2.86
N LEU A 82 -10.19 3.12 2.08
CA LEU A 82 -9.02 3.43 1.24
C LEU A 82 -9.36 4.21 -0.04
N SER A 83 -10.63 4.32 -0.43
CA SER A 83 -11.02 4.99 -1.67
C SER A 83 -10.61 6.47 -1.73
N THR A 84 -10.51 7.11 -0.56
CA THR A 84 -10.12 8.52 -0.40
C THR A 84 -8.66 8.71 0.05
N GLU A 85 -7.89 7.64 0.19
CA GLU A 85 -6.48 7.73 0.57
C GLU A 85 -5.69 8.47 -0.52
N THR A 86 -4.99 9.53 -0.13
CA THR A 86 -4.24 10.41 -1.06
C THR A 86 -2.78 9.99 -1.24
N ARG A 87 -2.26 9.15 -0.37
CA ARG A 87 -0.91 8.60 -0.48
C ARG A 87 -0.90 7.41 -1.43
N THR A 88 0.24 7.12 -2.02
CA THR A 88 0.45 5.84 -2.73
C THR A 88 0.25 4.68 -1.77
N MET A 89 -0.52 3.67 -2.17
CA MET A 89 -0.85 2.50 -1.37
C MET A 89 -0.10 1.27 -1.88
N ILE A 90 0.38 0.43 -0.97
CA ILE A 90 1.12 -0.79 -1.32
C ILE A 90 0.43 -2.00 -0.68
N PHE A 91 0.12 -3.00 -1.51
CA PHE A 91 -0.53 -4.22 -1.09
C PHE A 91 0.30 -5.45 -1.48
N TYR A 92 0.28 -6.47 -0.64
CA TYR A 92 0.69 -7.81 -1.01
C TYR A 92 -0.51 -8.63 -1.45
N GLU A 93 -0.37 -9.44 -2.48
CA GLU A 93 -1.47 -10.27 -2.93
C GLU A 93 -0.98 -11.62 -3.48
N SER A 94 -1.84 -12.61 -3.36
CA SER A 94 -1.64 -13.92 -3.96
C SER A 94 -1.92 -13.88 -5.47
N PRO A 95 -1.15 -14.60 -6.30
CA PRO A 95 -1.41 -14.69 -7.75
C PRO A 95 -2.81 -15.20 -8.07
N TYR A 96 -3.38 -16.06 -7.22
CA TYR A 96 -4.74 -16.60 -7.39
C TYR A 96 -5.85 -15.57 -7.15
N ARG A 97 -5.55 -14.45 -6.51
CA ARG A 97 -6.52 -13.41 -6.19
C ARG A 97 -6.26 -12.09 -6.90
N LEU A 98 -5.13 -11.97 -7.60
CA LEU A 98 -4.69 -10.72 -8.20
C LEU A 98 -5.77 -10.07 -9.07
N VAL A 99 -6.31 -10.79 -10.05
CA VAL A 99 -7.32 -10.27 -10.98
C VAL A 99 -8.53 -9.74 -10.21
N LYS A 100 -9.09 -10.57 -9.32
CA LYS A 100 -10.24 -10.17 -8.49
C LYS A 100 -9.94 -8.95 -7.63
N THR A 101 -8.73 -8.85 -7.10
CA THR A 101 -8.32 -7.70 -6.26
C THR A 101 -8.20 -6.43 -7.09
N LEU A 102 -7.62 -6.51 -8.30
CA LEU A 102 -7.54 -5.37 -9.23
C LEU A 102 -8.92 -4.90 -9.69
N GLU A 103 -9.83 -5.82 -9.97
CA GLU A 103 -11.23 -5.51 -10.31
C GLU A 103 -11.95 -4.79 -9.17
N GLN A 104 -11.77 -5.25 -7.93
CA GLN A 104 -12.29 -4.57 -6.75
C GLN A 104 -11.65 -3.19 -6.56
N PHE A 105 -10.35 -3.06 -6.78
CA PHE A 105 -9.71 -1.75 -6.74
C PHE A 105 -10.29 -0.80 -7.81
N ALA A 106 -10.54 -1.29 -9.03
CA ALA A 106 -11.20 -0.51 -10.08
C ALA A 106 -12.62 -0.08 -9.68
N GLU A 107 -13.39 -0.95 -9.01
CA GLU A 107 -14.72 -0.65 -8.49
C GLU A 107 -14.70 0.43 -7.40
N TYR A 108 -13.79 0.33 -6.41
CA TYR A 108 -13.78 1.22 -5.25
C TYR A 108 -12.95 2.49 -5.45
N PHE A 109 -11.87 2.42 -6.22
CA PHE A 109 -10.92 3.53 -6.40
C PHE A 109 -11.06 4.23 -7.74
N GLY A 110 -11.84 3.64 -8.66
CA GLY A 110 -12.02 4.10 -10.04
C GLY A 110 -11.11 3.36 -11.03
N PRO A 111 -11.66 2.99 -12.22
CA PRO A 111 -10.96 2.17 -13.22
C PRO A 111 -9.71 2.85 -13.79
N GLU A 112 -9.69 4.18 -13.86
CA GLU A 112 -8.59 4.99 -14.40
C GLU A 112 -7.46 5.25 -13.38
N ARG A 113 -7.61 4.78 -12.12
CA ARG A 113 -6.59 4.95 -11.09
C ARG A 113 -5.31 4.23 -11.52
N GLN A 114 -4.19 4.95 -11.50
CA GLN A 114 -2.90 4.40 -11.88
C GLN A 114 -2.42 3.34 -10.88
N CYS A 115 -1.85 2.27 -11.40
CA CYS A 115 -1.25 1.23 -10.58
C CYS A 115 -0.03 0.58 -11.24
N SER A 116 0.72 -0.14 -10.44
CA SER A 116 1.81 -1.01 -10.87
C SER A 116 1.70 -2.35 -10.15
N VAL A 117 1.80 -3.43 -10.88
CA VAL A 117 1.94 -4.78 -10.32
C VAL A 117 3.37 -5.22 -10.56
N ALA A 118 4.09 -5.49 -9.47
CA ALA A 118 5.43 -6.06 -9.50
C ALA A 118 5.35 -7.54 -9.08
N ARG A 119 5.95 -8.41 -9.86
CA ARG A 119 5.95 -9.86 -9.66
C ARG A 119 7.37 -10.39 -9.58
N GLU A 120 7.63 -11.31 -8.65
CA GLU A 120 8.92 -12.02 -8.52
C GLU A 120 10.13 -11.07 -8.43
N ILE A 121 10.00 -9.98 -7.69
CA ILE A 121 11.06 -8.95 -7.53
C ILE A 121 12.37 -9.63 -7.08
N SER A 122 13.47 -9.25 -7.72
CA SER A 122 14.83 -9.77 -7.51
C SER A 122 15.01 -11.25 -7.86
N LYS A 123 14.07 -11.84 -8.64
CA LYS A 123 14.14 -13.21 -9.12
C LYS A 123 14.24 -13.26 -10.65
N MET A 124 14.51 -14.44 -11.21
CA MET A 124 14.68 -14.64 -12.65
C MET A 124 13.48 -14.19 -13.49
N PHE A 125 12.26 -14.29 -12.95
CA PHE A 125 11.03 -13.94 -13.65
C PHE A 125 10.41 -12.63 -13.13
N GLU A 126 11.26 -11.69 -12.72
CA GLU A 126 10.80 -10.36 -12.34
C GLU A 126 10.06 -9.67 -13.49
N GLU A 127 8.90 -9.12 -13.18
CA GLU A 127 8.06 -8.45 -14.13
C GLU A 127 7.34 -7.27 -13.46
N HIS A 128 7.21 -6.16 -14.21
CA HIS A 128 6.47 -4.98 -13.78
C HIS A 128 5.42 -4.62 -14.82
N ARG A 129 4.14 -4.60 -14.42
CA ARG A 129 3.04 -4.16 -15.27
C ARG A 129 2.43 -2.88 -14.72
N ARG A 130 2.50 -1.81 -15.51
CA ARG A 130 2.01 -0.46 -15.15
C ARG A 130 0.87 -0.06 -16.07
N GLY A 131 -0.06 0.76 -15.56
CA GLY A 131 -1.19 1.30 -16.29
C GLY A 131 -2.33 1.65 -15.35
N THR A 132 -3.52 1.84 -15.89
CA THR A 132 -4.74 1.97 -15.11
C THR A 132 -5.14 0.63 -14.48
N LEU A 133 -5.90 0.67 -13.40
CA LEU A 133 -6.44 -0.55 -12.76
C LEU A 133 -7.19 -1.42 -13.75
N GLN A 134 -7.97 -0.80 -14.65
CA GLN A 134 -8.71 -1.51 -15.69
C GLN A 134 -7.79 -2.22 -16.69
N GLU A 135 -6.78 -1.53 -17.20
CA GLU A 135 -5.83 -2.07 -18.18
C GLU A 135 -5.02 -3.22 -17.58
N VAL A 136 -4.50 -3.03 -16.37
CA VAL A 136 -3.67 -4.02 -15.69
C VAL A 136 -4.51 -5.26 -15.29
N ALA A 137 -5.76 -5.07 -14.85
CA ALA A 137 -6.68 -6.17 -14.59
C ALA A 137 -6.99 -6.97 -15.85
N ALA A 138 -7.26 -6.29 -16.99
CA ALA A 138 -7.52 -6.93 -18.27
C ALA A 138 -6.33 -7.76 -18.73
N TRP A 139 -5.12 -7.23 -18.62
CA TRP A 139 -3.90 -7.94 -19.00
C TRP A 139 -3.69 -9.22 -18.18
N PHE A 140 -3.83 -9.16 -16.83
CA PHE A 140 -3.67 -10.34 -15.97
C PHE A 140 -4.82 -11.34 -16.07
N ARG A 141 -5.95 -10.96 -16.61
CA ARG A 141 -7.05 -11.90 -16.94
C ARG A 141 -6.64 -12.86 -18.07
N GLU A 142 -5.85 -12.37 -19.02
CA GLU A 142 -5.32 -13.17 -20.14
C GLU A 142 -3.99 -13.84 -19.81
N HIS A 143 -3.21 -13.25 -18.89
CA HIS A 143 -1.87 -13.69 -18.52
C HIS A 143 -1.82 -14.04 -17.03
N GLN A 144 -2.25 -15.26 -16.69
CA GLN A 144 -2.35 -15.65 -15.30
C GLN A 144 -0.98 -15.64 -14.61
N PRO A 145 -0.80 -14.85 -13.52
CA PRO A 145 0.49 -14.70 -12.86
C PRO A 145 0.83 -15.91 -11.99
N LYS A 146 2.13 -16.06 -11.73
CA LYS A 146 2.67 -17.00 -10.74
C LYS A 146 3.65 -16.28 -9.85
N GLY A 147 3.90 -16.80 -8.66
CA GLY A 147 4.89 -16.27 -7.73
C GLY A 147 4.36 -15.18 -6.81
N GLU A 148 5.26 -14.38 -6.25
CA GLU A 148 4.95 -13.34 -5.27
C GLU A 148 4.62 -12.02 -5.95
N ILE A 149 3.62 -11.32 -5.42
CA ILE A 149 3.07 -10.12 -6.06
C ILE A 149 2.96 -8.98 -5.07
N VAL A 150 3.40 -7.81 -5.54
CA VAL A 150 3.17 -6.51 -4.89
C VAL A 150 2.36 -5.63 -5.83
N ILE A 151 1.27 -5.06 -5.33
CA ILE A 151 0.45 -4.09 -6.06
C ILE A 151 0.72 -2.71 -5.45
N VAL A 152 1.04 -1.74 -6.29
CA VAL A 152 1.20 -0.33 -5.91
C VAL A 152 0.11 0.46 -6.61
N VAL A 153 -0.68 1.22 -5.87
CA VAL A 153 -1.81 2.00 -6.40
C VAL A 153 -1.64 3.47 -6.05
N ALA A 154 -1.83 4.34 -7.01
CA ALA A 154 -1.78 5.78 -6.79
C ALA A 154 -2.83 6.23 -5.76
N GLY A 155 -2.51 7.24 -4.97
CA GLY A 155 -3.46 7.92 -4.10
C GLY A 155 -4.61 8.57 -4.86
N ALA A 156 -5.68 8.92 -4.16
CA ALA A 156 -6.75 9.74 -4.71
C ALA A 156 -6.21 11.14 -5.06
N GLU A 157 -6.61 11.67 -6.21
CA GLU A 157 -6.34 13.09 -6.49
C GLU A 157 -7.12 13.93 -5.47
N PRO A 158 -6.48 14.95 -4.86
CA PRO A 158 -7.20 15.90 -4.03
C PRO A 158 -8.29 16.54 -4.90
N GLU A 159 -9.54 16.53 -4.43
CA GLU A 159 -10.59 17.29 -5.09
C GLU A 159 -10.07 18.72 -5.29
N LYS A 160 -10.00 19.18 -6.54
CA LYS A 160 -9.71 20.58 -6.85
C LYS A 160 -10.86 21.38 -6.23
N LEU A 161 -10.63 21.95 -5.05
CA LEU A 161 -11.55 22.90 -4.43
C LEU A 161 -11.88 23.91 -5.51
N SER A 162 -13.09 23.83 -6.06
CA SER A 162 -13.58 24.79 -7.03
C SER A 162 -13.41 26.15 -6.40
N LYS A 163 -12.55 26.98 -6.97
CA LYS A 163 -12.46 28.41 -6.62
C LYS A 163 -13.85 28.97 -6.91
N LYS A 164 -14.72 29.02 -5.91
CA LYS A 164 -15.94 29.83 -5.96
C LYS A 164 -15.47 31.23 -6.27
N LYS A 165 -15.74 31.67 -7.50
CA LYS A 165 -15.54 33.05 -7.92
C LYS A 165 -16.23 33.93 -6.89
N ARG A 166 -15.44 34.64 -6.09
CA ARG A 166 -15.88 35.84 -5.37
C ARG A 166 -15.98 36.94 -6.39
N TYR A 167 -17.02 36.93 -7.17
CA TYR A 167 -17.52 38.09 -7.90
C TYR A 167 -18.82 38.49 -7.22
N GLY A 168 -18.84 39.69 -6.67
CA GLY A 168 -20.05 40.29 -6.13
C GLY A 168 -19.74 41.23 -4.96
N ARG A 169 -19.07 42.33 -5.19
CA ARG A 169 -19.35 43.56 -4.49
C ARG A 169 -19.49 44.67 -5.52
N GLY A 170 -20.76 45.03 -5.66
CA GLY A 170 -21.16 46.11 -6.53
C GLY A 170 -20.52 47.43 -6.13
N GLU A 171 -20.17 48.19 -7.15
CA GLU A 171 -19.99 49.58 -7.11
C GLU A 171 -21.37 50.20 -6.84
N GLU A 172 -21.60 50.74 -5.65
CA GLU A 172 -22.68 51.70 -5.44
C GLU A 172 -22.09 53.07 -5.71
N GLU A 173 -22.49 53.59 -6.86
CA GLU A 173 -22.43 55.01 -7.19
C GLU A 173 -23.20 55.80 -6.11
N THR A 174 -22.55 56.76 -5.53
CA THR A 174 -23.26 57.88 -4.90
C THR A 174 -22.99 59.12 -5.72
N GLU A 175 -23.94 59.39 -6.62
CA GLU A 175 -24.20 60.70 -7.18
C GLU A 175 -25.06 61.50 -6.18
N SER A 176 -24.74 62.74 -6.05
CA SER A 176 -25.58 63.89 -5.73
C SER A 176 -25.26 64.69 -4.49
N ALA A 177 -25.13 65.92 -4.86
CA ALA A 177 -25.45 67.22 -4.33
C ALA A 177 -24.36 67.98 -3.57
#